data_fd39fc1e0112dabf23998207dc4f5a7d
#
_entry.id   fd39fc1e0112dabf23998207dc4f5a7d
#
_cell.length_a   1.000
_cell.length_b   1.000
_cell.length_c   1.000
_cell.angle_alpha   90.00
_cell.angle_beta   90.00
_cell.angle_gamma   90.00
#
_symmetry.space_group_name_H-M   'P 1'
#
loop_
_entity.id
_entity.type
_entity.pdbx_description
1 polymer ?
#
loop_
_entity_poly.entity_id
_entity_poly.type
_entity_poly.pdbx_seq_one_letter_code
_entity_poly.pdbx_strand_id
1 'polypeptide(L)'
;KIEFRHFPLDIAAFNASKIGQCKNDGKSELLHTLFSNQKKWAKGKTPEEATEYLKKFLIDEGVIIDFEKCLNDKNIEDYVLNDRIEGVKKFEVNATPTIIINDKKFDKALNYKNLKKYLEKLI
;
A
#
# COMPACT_ATOMS: atom_id res chain seq x y z
N LYS A 1 16.54 -3.70 -7.30
CA LYS A 1 15.82 -2.92 -6.28
C LYS A 1 14.31 -3.01 -6.51
N ILE A 2 13.57 -3.25 -5.45
CA ILE A 2 12.10 -3.27 -5.46
C ILE A 2 11.62 -2.07 -4.64
N GLU A 3 10.65 -1.34 -5.17
CA GLU A 3 10.03 -0.21 -4.49
C GLU A 3 8.52 -0.42 -4.45
N PHE A 4 7.94 -0.32 -3.25
CA PHE A 4 6.49 -0.36 -3.08
C PHE A 4 5.94 1.05 -3.15
N ARG A 5 4.88 1.22 -3.94
CA ARG A 5 4.18 2.48 -4.08
C ARG A 5 2.72 2.33 -3.69
N HIS A 6 2.14 3.38 -3.14
CA HIS A 6 0.76 3.36 -2.66
C HIS A 6 -0.22 3.64 -3.79
N PHE A 7 -1.29 2.86 -3.82
CA PHE A 7 -2.40 3.07 -4.75
C PHE A 7 -3.72 2.70 -4.07
N PRO A 8 -4.15 3.48 -3.05
CA PRO A 8 -5.36 3.15 -2.30
C PRO A 8 -6.61 3.34 -3.16
N LEU A 9 -7.52 2.37 -3.08
CA LEU A 9 -8.76 2.35 -3.86
C LEU A 9 -9.99 2.73 -3.02
N ASP A 10 -9.86 2.73 -1.69
CA ASP A 10 -10.93 3.10 -0.77
C ASP A 10 -10.34 3.71 0.50
N ILE A 11 -11.23 4.12 1.43
CA ILE A 11 -10.79 4.80 2.66
C ILE A 11 -9.99 3.87 3.59
N ALA A 12 -10.35 2.59 3.66
CA ALA A 12 -9.60 1.64 4.48
C ALA A 12 -8.16 1.48 3.96
N ALA A 13 -8.01 1.32 2.65
CA ALA A 13 -6.69 1.24 2.02
C ALA A 13 -5.91 2.55 2.15
N PHE A 14 -6.58 3.69 2.05
CA PHE A 14 -5.96 5.00 2.21
C PHE A 14 -5.39 5.18 3.63
N ASN A 15 -6.17 4.84 4.63
CA ASN A 15 -5.72 4.89 6.03
C ASN A 15 -4.55 3.95 6.28
N ALA A 16 -4.62 2.72 5.78
CA ALA A 16 -3.54 1.75 5.91
C ALA A 16 -2.26 2.22 5.22
N SER A 17 -2.38 2.84 4.05
CA SER A 17 -1.24 3.43 3.34
C SER A 17 -0.56 4.53 4.15
N LYS A 18 -1.35 5.41 4.78
CA LYS A 18 -0.82 6.47 5.64
C LYS A 18 -0.07 5.89 6.84
N ILE A 19 -0.64 4.90 7.49
CA ILE A 19 -0.01 4.24 8.63
C ILE A 19 1.29 3.54 8.22
N GLY A 20 1.27 2.80 7.12
CA GLY A 20 2.46 2.14 6.60
C GLY A 20 3.57 3.12 6.25
N GLN A 21 3.22 4.26 5.67
CA GLN A 21 4.18 5.31 5.34
C GLN A 21 4.73 6.00 6.58
N CYS A 22 3.91 6.22 7.59
CA CYS A 22 4.32 6.87 8.84
C CYS A 22 5.41 6.08 9.57
N LYS A 23 5.33 4.75 9.53
CA LYS A 23 6.31 3.87 10.17
C LYS A 23 7.25 3.23 9.15
N ASN A 24 7.58 3.96 8.11
CA ASN A 24 8.49 3.47 7.08
C ASN A 24 9.94 3.56 7.57
N ASP A 25 10.49 2.42 7.98
CA ASP A 25 11.87 2.28 8.42
C ASP A 25 12.79 1.71 7.32
N GLY A 26 12.29 1.63 6.10
CA GLY A 26 13.00 1.05 4.97
C GLY A 26 12.91 -0.47 4.87
N LYS A 27 12.27 -1.11 5.82
CA LYS A 27 12.17 -2.59 5.87
C LYS A 27 10.84 -3.14 5.41
N SER A 28 9.83 -2.30 5.33
CA SER A 28 8.46 -2.67 4.88
C SER A 28 7.77 -3.73 5.73
N GLU A 29 8.19 -3.92 6.98
CA GLU A 29 7.60 -4.91 7.88
C GLU A 29 6.13 -4.64 8.15
N LEU A 30 5.78 -3.39 8.43
CA LEU A 30 4.39 -3.02 8.72
C LEU A 30 3.51 -3.18 7.49
N LEU A 31 4.01 -2.81 6.30
CA LEU A 31 3.28 -3.02 5.05
C LEU A 31 3.00 -4.50 4.83
N HIS A 32 3.99 -5.36 5.07
CA HIS A 32 3.81 -6.81 4.94
C HIS A 32 2.75 -7.32 5.91
N THR A 33 2.77 -6.87 7.16
CA THR A 33 1.77 -7.23 8.17
C THR A 33 0.37 -6.79 7.75
N LEU A 34 0.22 -5.59 7.21
CA LEU A 34 -1.05 -5.08 6.73
C LEU A 34 -1.59 -5.90 5.56
N PHE A 35 -0.76 -6.20 4.57
CA PHE A 35 -1.17 -7.02 3.42
C PHE A 35 -1.56 -8.44 3.84
N SER A 36 -0.78 -9.06 4.71
CA SER A 36 -1.03 -10.44 5.14
C SER A 36 -2.30 -10.60 5.96
N ASN A 37 -2.83 -9.51 6.52
CA ASN A 37 -3.96 -9.53 7.44
C ASN A 37 -5.12 -8.64 7.00
N GLN A 38 -5.25 -8.38 5.69
CA GLN A 38 -6.27 -7.48 5.17
C GLN A 38 -7.68 -7.78 5.69
N LYS A 39 -8.04 -9.05 5.79
CA LYS A 39 -9.38 -9.45 6.26
C LYS A 39 -9.68 -9.00 7.68
N LYS A 40 -8.67 -8.75 8.48
CA LYS A 40 -8.83 -8.35 9.88
C LYS A 40 -9.13 -6.86 10.04
N TRP A 41 -8.64 -6.02 9.15
CA TRP A 41 -8.79 -4.57 9.26
C TRP A 41 -9.49 -3.90 8.08
N ALA A 42 -9.45 -4.49 6.89
CA ALA A 42 -10.03 -3.89 5.67
C ALA A 42 -11.54 -4.14 5.61
N LYS A 43 -12.27 -3.57 6.57
CA LYS A 43 -13.72 -3.75 6.69
C LYS A 43 -14.33 -2.52 7.37
N GLY A 44 -15.64 -2.51 7.46
CA GLY A 44 -16.41 -1.40 7.98
C GLY A 44 -17.30 -0.78 6.91
N LYS A 45 -18.46 -0.26 7.31
CA LYS A 45 -19.45 0.33 6.41
C LYS A 45 -19.30 1.84 6.29
N THR A 46 -18.60 2.46 7.25
CA THR A 46 -18.39 3.90 7.28
C THR A 46 -16.89 4.18 7.43
N PRO A 47 -16.42 5.41 7.08
CA PRO A 47 -15.03 5.79 7.33
C PRO A 47 -14.62 5.65 8.79
N GLU A 48 -15.52 5.95 9.72
CA GLU A 48 -15.26 5.84 11.15
C GLU A 48 -15.04 4.38 11.56
N GLU A 49 -15.89 3.48 11.08
CA GLU A 49 -15.73 2.04 11.34
C GLU A 49 -14.43 1.51 10.76
N ALA A 50 -14.10 1.87 9.52
CA ALA A 50 -12.85 1.46 8.88
C ALA A 50 -11.63 1.91 9.69
N THR A 51 -11.66 3.13 10.21
CA THR A 51 -10.61 3.68 11.06
C THR A 51 -10.47 2.89 12.36
N GLU A 52 -11.58 2.56 13.01
CA GLU A 52 -11.58 1.82 14.26
C GLU A 52 -11.08 0.37 14.08
N TYR A 53 -11.46 -0.30 13.02
CA TYR A 53 -10.95 -1.65 12.73
C TYR A 53 -9.45 -1.65 12.52
N LEU A 54 -8.93 -0.68 11.79
CA LEU A 54 -7.49 -0.56 11.56
C LEU A 54 -6.75 -0.28 12.88
N LYS A 55 -7.26 0.65 13.68
CA LYS A 55 -6.66 1.01 14.97
C LYS A 55 -6.61 -0.21 15.90
N LYS A 56 -7.73 -0.92 16.01
CA LYS A 56 -7.80 -2.14 16.84
C LYS A 56 -6.81 -3.20 16.37
N PHE A 57 -6.73 -3.42 15.07
CA PHE A 57 -5.79 -4.37 14.50
C PHE A 57 -4.35 -4.04 14.89
N LEU A 58 -3.95 -2.78 14.75
CA LEU A 58 -2.60 -2.35 15.08
C LEU A 58 -2.29 -2.55 16.57
N ILE A 59 -3.25 -2.25 17.44
CA ILE A 59 -3.10 -2.48 18.89
C ILE A 59 -2.93 -3.96 19.18
N ASP A 60 -3.77 -4.81 18.58
CA ASP A 60 -3.73 -6.26 18.77
C ASP A 60 -2.41 -6.88 18.30
N GLU A 61 -1.83 -6.31 17.23
CA GLU A 61 -0.53 -6.75 16.69
C GLU A 61 0.66 -6.16 17.46
N GLY A 62 0.42 -5.32 18.45
CA GLY A 62 1.49 -4.72 19.24
C GLY A 62 2.30 -3.65 18.50
N VAL A 63 1.72 -3.04 17.49
CA VAL A 63 2.39 -1.97 16.74
C VAL A 63 2.40 -0.70 17.57
N ILE A 64 3.60 -0.20 17.88
CA ILE A 64 3.78 1.04 18.65
C ILE A 64 3.87 2.21 17.70
N ILE A 65 2.80 3.00 17.64
CA ILE A 65 2.68 4.13 16.73
C ILE A 65 1.68 5.15 17.31
N ASP A 66 1.92 6.43 17.07
CA ASP A 66 0.93 7.46 17.36
C ASP A 66 -0.08 7.49 16.20
N PHE A 67 -1.14 6.70 16.34
CA PHE A 67 -2.13 6.45 15.30
C PHE A 67 -2.78 7.76 14.81
N GLU A 68 -3.25 8.58 15.75
CA GLU A 68 -3.96 9.82 15.38
C GLU A 68 -3.04 10.81 14.66
N LYS A 69 -1.81 10.93 15.13
CA LYS A 69 -0.81 11.80 14.51
C LYS A 69 -0.49 11.35 13.09
N CYS A 70 -0.25 10.04 12.92
CA CYS A 70 0.06 9.47 11.59
C CYS A 70 -1.12 9.62 10.63
N LEU A 71 -2.33 9.35 11.12
CA LEU A 71 -3.53 9.42 10.29
C LEU A 71 -3.81 10.84 9.80
N ASN A 72 -3.50 11.85 10.61
CA ASN A 72 -3.79 13.25 10.33
C ASN A 72 -2.58 14.05 9.83
N ASP A 73 -1.45 13.40 9.57
CA ASP A 73 -0.26 14.07 9.05
C ASP A 73 -0.44 14.43 7.58
N LYS A 74 -0.48 15.74 7.31
CA LYS A 74 -0.72 16.26 5.95
C LYS A 74 0.38 15.87 4.97
N ASN A 75 1.63 15.81 5.41
CA ASN A 75 2.74 15.44 4.55
C ASN A 75 2.65 13.97 4.12
N ILE A 76 2.24 13.10 5.04
CA ILE A 76 2.03 11.68 4.74
C ILE A 76 0.85 11.51 3.79
N GLU A 77 -0.24 12.21 4.04
CA GLU A 77 -1.40 12.20 3.16
C GLU A 77 -1.04 12.60 1.74
N ASP A 78 -0.32 13.71 1.59
CA ASP A 78 0.12 14.20 0.28
C ASP A 78 1.06 13.20 -0.40
N TYR A 79 1.95 12.57 0.34
CA TYR A 79 2.84 11.54 -0.21
C TYR A 79 2.06 10.38 -0.80
N VAL A 80 1.09 9.85 -0.07
CA VAL A 80 0.26 8.73 -0.53
C VAL A 80 -0.58 9.11 -1.75
N LEU A 81 -1.19 10.30 -1.71
CA LEU A 81 -1.99 10.80 -2.84
C LEU A 81 -1.14 11.02 -4.07
N ASN A 82 0.07 11.56 -3.92
CA ASN A 82 0.99 11.78 -5.04
C ASN A 82 1.45 10.47 -5.67
N ASP A 83 1.68 9.43 -4.87
CA ASP A 83 1.98 8.09 -5.41
C ASP A 83 0.88 7.61 -6.34
N ARG A 84 -0.38 7.77 -5.91
CA ARG A 84 -1.53 7.37 -6.71
C ARG A 84 -1.66 8.21 -7.99
N ILE A 85 -1.54 9.53 -7.86
CA ILE A 85 -1.64 10.45 -9.00
C ILE A 85 -0.56 10.12 -10.04
N GLU A 86 0.67 9.91 -9.60
CA GLU A 86 1.77 9.55 -10.49
C GLU A 86 1.53 8.20 -11.16
N GLY A 87 1.02 7.22 -10.41
CA GLY A 87 0.66 5.92 -10.96
C GLY A 87 -0.33 6.02 -12.10
N VAL A 88 -1.37 6.85 -11.96
CA VAL A 88 -2.36 7.08 -13.02
C VAL A 88 -1.75 7.83 -14.20
N LYS A 89 -1.07 8.94 -13.94
CA LYS A 89 -0.59 9.85 -15.01
C LYS A 89 0.61 9.31 -15.75
N LYS A 90 1.57 8.72 -15.05
CA LYS A 90 2.83 8.28 -15.65
C LYS A 90 2.78 6.85 -16.15
N PHE A 91 2.08 5.97 -15.44
CA PHE A 91 2.09 4.54 -15.73
C PHE A 91 0.73 3.96 -16.11
N GLU A 92 -0.31 4.79 -16.18
CA GLU A 92 -1.68 4.35 -16.53
C GLU A 92 -2.20 3.22 -15.63
N VAL A 93 -1.82 3.25 -14.34
CA VAL A 93 -2.29 2.27 -13.37
C VAL A 93 -3.78 2.46 -13.13
N ASN A 94 -4.56 1.38 -13.23
CA ASN A 94 -6.02 1.41 -13.02
C ASN A 94 -6.51 0.30 -12.09
N ALA A 95 -5.60 -0.51 -11.59
CA ALA A 95 -5.93 -1.63 -10.68
C ALA A 95 -4.71 -2.00 -9.85
N THR A 96 -4.93 -2.74 -8.78
CA THR A 96 -3.86 -3.27 -7.93
C THR A 96 -4.00 -4.79 -7.81
N PRO A 97 -2.89 -5.54 -7.74
CA PRO A 97 -1.52 -5.05 -7.87
C PRO A 97 -1.14 -4.73 -9.33
N THR A 98 -0.24 -3.78 -9.50
CA THR A 98 0.38 -3.47 -10.79
C THR A 98 1.89 -3.44 -10.59
N ILE A 99 2.63 -4.03 -11.52
CA ILE A 99 4.09 -4.05 -11.49
C ILE A 99 4.63 -3.22 -12.63
N ILE A 100 5.56 -2.32 -12.31
CA ILE A 100 6.29 -1.49 -13.26
C ILE A 100 7.74 -1.99 -13.27
N ILE A 101 8.25 -2.32 -14.45
CA ILE A 101 9.63 -2.79 -14.62
C ILE A 101 10.32 -1.90 -15.66
N ASN A 102 11.41 -1.23 -15.25
CA ASN A 102 12.14 -0.32 -16.12
C ASN A 102 11.22 0.69 -16.80
N ASP A 103 10.35 1.33 -16.00
CA ASP A 103 9.39 2.35 -16.41
C ASP A 103 8.27 1.87 -17.32
N LYS A 104 8.09 0.55 -17.46
CA LYS A 104 7.01 -0.02 -18.26
C LYS A 104 6.08 -0.86 -17.42
N LYS A 105 4.79 -0.70 -17.65
CA LYS A 105 3.78 -1.51 -16.98
C LYS A 105 3.85 -2.97 -17.49
N PHE A 106 3.96 -3.91 -16.54
CA PHE A 106 3.93 -5.33 -16.84
C PHE A 106 2.52 -5.72 -17.29
N ASP A 107 2.38 -6.18 -18.53
CA ASP A 107 1.10 -6.36 -19.21
C ASP A 107 0.62 -7.81 -19.29
N LYS A 108 1.36 -8.74 -18.73
CA LYS A 108 0.98 -10.16 -18.74
C LYS A 108 0.29 -10.54 -17.43
N ALA A 109 -0.36 -11.71 -17.41
CA ALA A 109 -0.98 -12.21 -16.20
C ALA A 109 0.06 -12.25 -15.06
N LEU A 110 -0.30 -11.62 -13.93
CA LEU A 110 0.62 -11.46 -12.80
C LEU A 110 0.71 -12.74 -11.99
N ASN A 111 1.71 -13.55 -12.31
CA ASN A 111 2.05 -14.75 -11.58
C ASN A 111 3.57 -14.96 -11.60
N TYR A 112 4.03 -15.85 -10.75
CA TYR A 112 5.46 -16.13 -10.61
C TYR A 112 6.12 -16.54 -11.92
N LYS A 113 5.47 -17.42 -12.67
CA LYS A 113 6.02 -17.94 -13.94
C LYS A 113 6.26 -16.84 -14.96
N ASN A 114 5.25 -16.00 -15.19
CA ASN A 114 5.35 -14.92 -16.16
C ASN A 114 6.36 -13.85 -15.74
N LEU A 115 6.34 -13.51 -14.46
CA LEU A 115 7.25 -12.50 -13.92
C LEU A 115 8.71 -12.99 -13.98
N LYS A 116 8.95 -14.23 -13.56
CA LYS A 116 10.28 -14.84 -13.62
C LYS A 116 10.82 -14.84 -15.05
N LYS A 117 10.01 -15.29 -16.01
CA LYS A 117 10.41 -15.36 -17.42
C LYS A 117 10.78 -13.98 -17.96
N TYR A 118 10.00 -12.96 -17.61
CA TYR A 118 10.26 -11.58 -18.03
C TYR A 118 11.56 -11.05 -17.44
N LEU A 119 11.77 -11.24 -16.13
CA LEU A 119 12.97 -10.78 -15.43
C LEU A 119 14.25 -11.47 -15.95
N GLU A 120 14.17 -12.76 -16.26
CA GLU A 120 15.30 -13.51 -16.82
C GLU A 120 15.76 -12.94 -18.17
N LYS A 121 14.84 -12.41 -18.97
CA LYS A 121 15.17 -11.77 -20.26
C LYS A 121 15.88 -10.43 -20.11
N LEU A 122 15.78 -9.78 -18.94
CA LEU A 122 16.40 -8.49 -18.69
C LEU A 122 17.82 -8.59 -18.16
N ILE A 123 18.25 -9.78 -17.78
CA ILE A 123 19.58 -9.99 -17.17
C ILE A 123 20.64 -10.29 -18.25
#